data_f0213619e38da5c0839d857f081d6093
#
_entry.id   f0213619e38da5c0839d857f081d6093
#
_cell.length_a   1.000
_cell.length_b   1.000
_cell.length_c   1.000
_cell.angle_alpha   90.00
_cell.angle_beta   90.00
_cell.angle_gamma   90.00
#
_symmetry.space_group_name_H-M   'P 1'
#
loop_
_entity.id
_entity.type
_entity.pdbx_description
1 polymer ?
#
loop_
_entity_poly.entity_id
_entity_poly.type
_entity_poly.pdbx_seq_one_letter_code
_entity_poly.pdbx_strand_id
1 'polypeptide(L)'
;MAQGIVSRDELLENAYQIAERNGVSALSVRGLANATGVSVGTVYRHFSAKDELTTATIQLYFKHAFYERFCHIDPQVGFVDYCREMHASMREATTHFRECWLRGIDALPAVEKAAARLRESQQIEHILYGLVQIYEHDARISADLPDGFDAESVCRFVIENVMGNLHHQNGDCKVLFGLLERTLYANNAQ
;
A
#
# COMPACT_ATOMS: atom_id res chain seq x y z
N MET A 1 17.47 18.74 -31.73
CA MET A 1 16.23 18.08 -31.34
C MET A 1 15.91 18.57 -29.91
N ALA A 2 14.78 19.21 -29.72
CA ALA A 2 14.37 19.69 -28.41
C ALA A 2 14.17 18.47 -27.50
N GLN A 3 15.00 18.32 -26.47
CA GLN A 3 14.76 17.37 -25.40
C GLN A 3 13.45 17.79 -24.71
N GLY A 4 12.40 16.96 -24.86
CA GLY A 4 11.16 17.17 -24.12
C GLY A 4 11.47 17.33 -22.64
N ILE A 5 10.72 18.19 -21.97
CA ILE A 5 10.83 18.39 -20.53
C ILE A 5 10.35 17.07 -19.90
N VAL A 6 11.28 16.25 -19.42
CA VAL A 6 10.94 15.02 -18.68
C VAL A 6 10.25 15.41 -17.38
N SER A 7 9.08 14.85 -17.14
CA SER A 7 8.30 15.07 -15.92
C SER A 7 8.89 14.30 -14.74
N ARG A 8 8.48 14.70 -13.52
CA ARG A 8 8.84 13.97 -12.29
C ARG A 8 8.29 12.55 -12.31
N ASP A 9 7.08 12.37 -12.82
CA ASP A 9 6.40 11.08 -12.86
C ASP A 9 7.06 10.12 -13.86
N GLU A 10 7.50 10.61 -15.03
CA GLU A 10 8.28 9.81 -15.99
C GLU A 10 9.62 9.33 -15.41
N LEU A 11 10.31 10.21 -14.68
CA LEU A 11 11.54 9.82 -13.97
C LEU A 11 11.26 8.79 -12.88
N LEU A 12 10.18 8.96 -12.16
CA LEU A 12 9.80 8.07 -11.07
C LEU A 12 9.40 6.68 -11.58
N GLU A 13 8.68 6.62 -12.69
CA GLU A 13 8.31 5.35 -13.34
C GLU A 13 9.56 4.60 -13.85
N ASN A 14 10.52 5.31 -14.45
CA ASN A 14 11.79 4.69 -14.84
C ASN A 14 12.60 4.20 -13.62
N ALA A 15 12.59 4.95 -12.53
CA ALA A 15 13.22 4.51 -11.28
C ALA A 15 12.55 3.25 -10.72
N TYR A 16 11.22 3.17 -10.78
CA TYR A 16 10.46 1.98 -10.43
C TYR A 16 10.91 0.77 -11.25
N GLN A 17 10.99 0.91 -12.58
CA GLN A 17 11.43 -0.17 -13.46
C GLN A 17 12.87 -0.64 -13.17
N ILE A 18 13.76 0.26 -12.78
CA ILE A 18 15.13 -0.10 -12.35
C ILE A 18 15.07 -0.91 -11.04
N ALA A 19 14.29 -0.47 -10.06
CA ALA A 19 14.17 -1.11 -8.78
C ALA A 19 13.48 -2.49 -8.88
N GLU A 20 12.46 -2.62 -9.72
CA GLU A 20 11.76 -3.88 -9.98
C GLU A 20 12.72 -4.96 -10.52
N ARG A 21 13.59 -4.58 -11.45
CA ARG A 21 14.54 -5.53 -12.07
C ARG A 21 15.73 -5.85 -11.18
N ASN A 22 16.26 -4.88 -10.47
CA ASN A 22 17.59 -4.95 -9.87
C ASN A 22 17.61 -4.72 -8.35
N GLY A 23 16.46 -4.46 -7.75
CA GLY A 23 16.33 -4.06 -6.35
C GLY A 23 16.58 -2.56 -6.14
N VAL A 24 16.11 -2.05 -5.01
CA VAL A 24 16.17 -0.61 -4.68
C VAL A 24 17.61 -0.11 -4.48
N SER A 25 18.54 -1.00 -4.12
CA SER A 25 19.96 -0.66 -3.97
C SER A 25 20.63 -0.23 -5.28
N ALA A 26 20.11 -0.71 -6.43
CA ALA A 26 20.60 -0.34 -7.76
C ALA A 26 20.20 1.08 -8.19
N LEU A 27 19.29 1.72 -7.48
CA LEU A 27 18.90 3.09 -7.78
C LEU A 27 20.05 4.05 -7.56
N SER A 28 20.32 4.84 -8.58
CA SER A 28 21.26 5.96 -8.50
C SER A 28 20.81 7.09 -9.42
N VAL A 29 21.10 8.32 -9.04
CA VAL A 29 20.78 9.50 -9.84
C VAL A 29 21.44 9.44 -11.22
N ARG A 30 22.68 8.96 -11.31
CA ARG A 30 23.40 8.79 -12.58
C ARG A 30 22.80 7.66 -13.44
N GLY A 31 22.44 6.52 -12.80
CA GLY A 31 21.79 5.41 -13.48
C GLY A 31 20.46 5.81 -14.07
N LEU A 32 19.63 6.55 -13.33
CA LEU A 32 18.36 7.08 -13.80
C LEU A 32 18.55 8.08 -14.95
N ALA A 33 19.50 9.02 -14.82
CA ALA A 33 19.82 9.99 -15.87
C ALA A 33 20.21 9.28 -17.18
N ASN A 34 21.05 8.25 -17.10
CA ASN A 34 21.46 7.46 -18.26
C ASN A 34 20.27 6.69 -18.87
N ALA A 35 19.43 6.05 -18.04
CA ALA A 35 18.28 5.27 -18.51
C ALA A 35 17.23 6.15 -19.22
N THR A 36 17.08 7.39 -18.78
CA THR A 36 16.09 8.34 -19.35
C THR A 36 16.66 9.30 -20.38
N GLY A 37 17.98 9.27 -20.62
CA GLY A 37 18.64 10.14 -21.59
C GLY A 37 18.71 11.63 -21.17
N VAL A 38 18.53 11.92 -19.89
CA VAL A 38 18.59 13.30 -19.37
C VAL A 38 19.91 13.60 -18.63
N SER A 39 20.17 14.87 -18.35
CA SER A 39 21.32 15.24 -17.51
C SER A 39 21.07 14.87 -16.03
N VAL A 40 22.16 14.59 -15.30
CA VAL A 40 22.14 14.41 -13.83
C VAL A 40 21.53 15.64 -13.14
N GLY A 41 21.81 16.85 -13.64
CA GLY A 41 21.20 18.08 -13.13
C GLY A 41 19.69 18.14 -13.33
N THR A 42 19.16 17.51 -14.40
CA THR A 42 17.71 17.38 -14.61
C THR A 42 17.07 16.49 -13.56
N VAL A 43 17.70 15.37 -13.20
CA VAL A 43 17.20 14.49 -12.12
C VAL A 43 17.22 15.22 -10.78
N TYR A 44 18.30 15.96 -10.46
CA TYR A 44 18.40 16.73 -9.21
C TYR A 44 17.38 17.86 -9.08
N ARG A 45 16.83 18.38 -10.18
CA ARG A 45 15.72 19.35 -10.12
C ARG A 45 14.42 18.73 -9.60
N HIS A 46 14.23 17.42 -9.79
CA HIS A 46 13.03 16.70 -9.37
C HIS A 46 13.19 15.96 -8.04
N PHE A 47 14.44 15.54 -7.74
CA PHE A 47 14.79 14.79 -6.52
C PHE A 47 16.07 15.39 -5.96
N SER A 48 15.97 16.09 -4.83
CA SER A 48 17.08 16.82 -4.21
C SER A 48 18.25 15.93 -3.76
N ALA A 49 17.96 14.63 -3.51
CA ALA A 49 18.94 13.64 -3.07
C ALA A 49 18.56 12.23 -3.54
N LYS A 50 19.53 11.30 -3.49
CA LYS A 50 19.29 9.88 -3.75
C LYS A 50 18.21 9.31 -2.82
N ASP A 51 18.22 9.71 -1.55
CA ASP A 51 17.26 9.24 -0.55
C ASP A 51 15.82 9.67 -0.88
N GLU A 52 15.64 10.86 -1.43
CA GLU A 52 14.32 11.32 -1.89
C GLU A 52 13.84 10.49 -3.08
N LEU A 53 14.70 10.25 -4.07
CA LEU A 53 14.41 9.38 -5.20
C LEU A 53 14.02 7.98 -4.73
N THR A 54 14.83 7.39 -3.84
CA THR A 54 14.59 6.06 -3.28
C THR A 54 13.26 6.00 -2.54
N THR A 55 13.00 6.97 -1.65
CA THR A 55 11.75 7.06 -0.89
C THR A 55 10.53 7.17 -1.82
N ALA A 56 10.60 8.05 -2.81
CA ALA A 56 9.51 8.24 -3.77
C ALA A 56 9.25 6.97 -4.62
N THR A 57 10.32 6.26 -5.00
CA THR A 57 10.20 5.00 -5.76
C THR A 57 9.55 3.90 -4.93
N ILE A 58 9.90 3.78 -3.65
CA ILE A 58 9.24 2.83 -2.73
C ILE A 58 7.77 3.20 -2.51
N GLN A 59 7.45 4.49 -2.39
CA GLN A 59 6.06 4.94 -2.30
C GLN A 59 5.26 4.59 -3.55
N LEU A 60 5.86 4.72 -4.74
CA LEU A 60 5.21 4.32 -5.99
C LEU A 60 4.95 2.81 -6.03
N TYR A 61 5.90 1.99 -5.56
CA TYR A 61 5.69 0.54 -5.43
C TYR A 61 4.44 0.23 -4.62
N PHE A 62 4.31 0.76 -3.42
CA PHE A 62 3.15 0.49 -2.57
C PHE A 62 1.86 1.11 -3.10
N LYS A 63 1.96 2.24 -3.83
CA LYS A 63 0.82 2.80 -4.54
C LYS A 63 0.28 1.81 -5.59
N HIS A 64 1.12 1.26 -6.45
CA HIS A 64 0.72 0.27 -7.45
C HIS A 64 0.20 -1.01 -6.78
N ALA A 65 0.90 -1.51 -5.76
CA ALA A 65 0.55 -2.75 -5.09
C ALA A 65 -0.79 -2.69 -4.32
N PHE A 66 -1.12 -1.54 -3.74
CA PHE A 66 -2.31 -1.40 -2.89
C PHE A 66 -3.44 -0.66 -3.59
N TYR A 67 -3.15 0.45 -4.28
CA TYR A 67 -4.17 1.32 -4.82
C TYR A 67 -4.85 0.72 -6.06
N GLU A 68 -4.09 0.24 -7.02
CA GLU A 68 -4.66 -0.29 -8.28
C GLU A 68 -5.53 -1.54 -8.04
N ARG A 69 -5.19 -2.33 -7.04
CA ARG A 69 -5.89 -3.57 -6.71
C ARG A 69 -7.20 -3.34 -5.95
N PHE A 70 -7.30 -2.25 -5.19
CA PHE A 70 -8.46 -1.92 -4.34
C PHE A 70 -9.34 -0.78 -4.86
N CYS A 71 -9.06 -0.27 -6.06
CA CYS A 71 -9.92 0.71 -6.73
C CYS A 71 -11.21 0.12 -7.32
N HIS A 72 -11.28 -1.20 -7.50
CA HIS A 72 -12.44 -1.88 -8.03
C HIS A 72 -13.11 -2.69 -6.91
N ILE A 73 -14.09 -2.06 -6.29
CA ILE A 73 -14.90 -2.68 -5.23
C ILE A 73 -16.03 -3.45 -5.90
N ASP A 74 -16.09 -4.77 -5.69
CA ASP A 74 -17.26 -5.55 -5.98
C ASP A 74 -18.22 -5.45 -4.76
N PRO A 75 -19.36 -4.75 -4.87
CA PRO A 75 -20.30 -4.60 -3.76
C PRO A 75 -20.99 -5.91 -3.36
N GLN A 76 -20.79 -7.00 -4.10
CA GLN A 76 -21.28 -8.35 -3.78
C GLN A 76 -20.38 -9.08 -2.78
N VAL A 77 -19.13 -8.66 -2.64
CA VAL A 77 -18.20 -9.25 -1.67
C VAL A 77 -18.54 -8.70 -0.29
N GLY A 78 -18.72 -9.60 0.68
CA GLY A 78 -18.98 -9.15 2.04
C GLY A 78 -17.76 -8.50 2.72
N PHE A 79 -18.02 -7.63 3.66
CA PHE A 79 -17.01 -6.80 4.32
C PHE A 79 -15.83 -7.61 4.88
N VAL A 80 -16.10 -8.67 5.65
CA VAL A 80 -15.02 -9.47 6.25
C VAL A 80 -14.22 -10.24 5.19
N ASP A 81 -14.87 -10.75 4.15
CA ASP A 81 -14.19 -11.45 3.06
C ASP A 81 -13.31 -10.50 2.26
N TYR A 82 -13.80 -9.29 1.98
CA TYR A 82 -13.00 -8.23 1.36
C TYR A 82 -11.77 -7.87 2.20
N CYS A 83 -11.93 -7.73 3.53
CA CYS A 83 -10.81 -7.46 4.43
C CYS A 83 -9.77 -8.60 4.42
N ARG A 84 -10.19 -9.85 4.26
CA ARG A 84 -9.28 -11.00 4.10
C ARG A 84 -8.49 -10.93 2.80
N GLU A 85 -9.16 -10.64 1.69
CA GLU A 85 -8.51 -10.49 0.39
C GLU A 85 -7.55 -9.31 0.38
N MET A 86 -7.93 -8.19 0.96
CA MET A 86 -7.07 -7.02 1.14
C MET A 86 -5.81 -7.37 1.94
N HIS A 87 -5.96 -8.03 3.10
CA HIS A 87 -4.82 -8.47 3.91
C HIS A 87 -3.91 -9.43 3.15
N ALA A 88 -4.47 -10.43 2.45
CA ALA A 88 -3.70 -11.39 1.67
C ALA A 88 -2.87 -10.70 0.57
N SER A 89 -3.48 -9.77 -0.16
CA SER A 89 -2.82 -9.00 -1.21
C SER A 89 -1.72 -8.08 -0.66
N MET A 90 -1.98 -7.40 0.45
CA MET A 90 -0.98 -6.55 1.11
C MET A 90 0.20 -7.38 1.62
N ARG A 91 -0.06 -8.57 2.12
CA ARG A 91 0.99 -9.50 2.59
C ARG A 91 1.85 -10.02 1.44
N GLU A 92 1.23 -10.38 0.31
CA GLU A 92 1.93 -10.77 -0.91
C GLU A 92 2.85 -9.65 -1.40
N ALA A 93 2.32 -8.43 -1.52
CA ALA A 93 3.10 -7.26 -1.92
C ALA A 93 4.26 -6.97 -0.96
N THR A 94 4.04 -7.06 0.35
CA THR A 94 5.09 -6.85 1.35
C THR A 94 6.17 -7.93 1.28
N THR A 95 5.79 -9.18 1.01
CA THR A 95 6.72 -10.29 0.81
C THR A 95 7.54 -10.09 -0.45
N HIS A 96 6.90 -9.78 -1.58
CA HIS A 96 7.57 -9.47 -2.84
C HIS A 96 8.54 -8.29 -2.69
N PHE A 97 8.13 -7.22 -2.01
CA PHE A 97 9.00 -6.09 -1.73
C PHE A 97 10.27 -6.51 -0.96
N ARG A 98 10.10 -7.33 0.05
CA ARG A 98 11.22 -7.81 0.88
C ARG A 98 12.19 -8.69 0.09
N GLU A 99 11.67 -9.63 -0.68
CA GLU A 99 12.45 -10.61 -1.42
C GLU A 99 13.09 -10.06 -2.69
N CYS A 100 12.40 -9.20 -3.41
CA CYS A 100 12.83 -8.71 -4.72
C CYS A 100 13.46 -7.31 -4.64
N TRP A 101 12.84 -6.39 -3.91
CA TRP A 101 13.28 -5.01 -3.85
C TRP A 101 14.39 -4.77 -2.84
N LEU A 102 14.30 -5.35 -1.63
CA LEU A 102 15.35 -5.20 -0.63
C LEU A 102 16.54 -6.15 -0.86
N ARG A 103 16.32 -7.32 -1.44
CA ARG A 103 17.37 -8.30 -1.79
C ARG A 103 18.45 -8.46 -0.72
N GLY A 104 18.06 -8.76 0.52
CA GLY A 104 18.98 -8.99 1.63
C GLY A 104 19.50 -7.72 2.32
N ILE A 105 18.88 -6.59 2.10
CA ILE A 105 19.11 -5.37 2.88
C ILE A 105 18.11 -5.36 4.04
N ASP A 106 18.59 -5.48 5.27
CA ASP A 106 17.74 -5.64 6.45
C ASP A 106 16.99 -4.35 6.83
N ALA A 107 17.56 -3.18 6.55
CA ALA A 107 16.92 -1.88 6.75
C ALA A 107 17.51 -0.80 5.85
N LEU A 108 16.64 0.03 5.26
CA LEU A 108 17.02 1.29 4.63
C LEU A 108 16.21 2.39 5.32
N PRO A 109 16.84 3.49 5.77
CA PRO A 109 16.11 4.65 6.30
C PRO A 109 15.03 5.18 5.34
N ALA A 110 15.25 5.02 4.03
CA ALA A 110 14.28 5.37 2.99
C ALA A 110 13.02 4.49 3.05
N VAL A 111 13.12 3.21 3.47
CA VAL A 111 11.96 2.30 3.64
C VAL A 111 11.11 2.74 4.80
N GLU A 112 11.72 3.03 5.96
CA GLU A 112 10.99 3.52 7.13
C GLU A 112 10.29 4.85 6.84
N LYS A 113 10.97 5.76 6.16
CA LYS A 113 10.41 7.05 5.76
C LYS A 113 9.28 6.89 4.74
N ALA A 114 9.41 5.97 3.79
CA ALA A 114 8.35 5.68 2.82
C ALA A 114 7.13 5.05 3.51
N ALA A 115 7.33 4.12 4.43
CA ALA A 115 6.26 3.49 5.20
C ALA A 115 5.52 4.50 6.10
N ALA A 116 6.25 5.42 6.75
CA ALA A 116 5.64 6.49 7.54
C ALA A 116 4.76 7.39 6.66
N ARG A 117 5.29 7.86 5.53
CA ARG A 117 4.54 8.71 4.58
C ARG A 117 3.33 7.99 3.98
N LEU A 118 3.42 6.67 3.77
CA LEU A 118 2.30 5.90 3.27
C LEU A 118 1.15 5.87 4.29
N ARG A 119 1.47 5.70 5.59
CA ARG A 119 0.46 5.72 6.67
C ARG A 119 -0.26 7.06 6.78
N GLU A 120 0.43 8.16 6.51
CA GLU A 120 -0.10 9.54 6.54
C GLU A 120 -0.68 9.97 5.19
N SER A 121 -0.73 9.07 4.21
CA SER A 121 -1.06 9.42 2.83
C SER A 121 -2.55 9.40 2.56
N GLN A 122 -2.96 10.18 1.55
CA GLN A 122 -4.30 10.15 0.98
C GLN A 122 -4.72 8.75 0.48
N GLN A 123 -3.77 7.84 0.22
CA GLN A 123 -4.08 6.46 -0.17
C GLN A 123 -4.76 5.68 0.96
N ILE A 124 -4.33 5.86 2.20
CA ILE A 124 -4.98 5.19 3.35
C ILE A 124 -6.39 5.76 3.55
N GLU A 125 -6.58 7.07 3.44
CA GLU A 125 -7.92 7.68 3.49
C GLU A 125 -8.82 7.17 2.36
N HIS A 126 -8.29 6.96 1.17
CA HIS A 126 -9.05 6.40 0.06
C HIS A 126 -9.44 4.93 0.29
N ILE A 127 -8.52 4.10 0.81
CA ILE A 127 -8.80 2.72 1.20
C ILE A 127 -9.87 2.69 2.31
N LEU A 128 -9.75 3.57 3.32
CA LEU A 128 -10.73 3.70 4.39
C LEU A 128 -12.11 4.03 3.84
N TYR A 129 -12.19 5.02 2.96
CA TYR A 129 -13.46 5.39 2.31
C TYR A 129 -14.09 4.19 1.58
N GLY A 130 -13.30 3.46 0.79
CA GLY A 130 -13.76 2.26 0.09
C GLY A 130 -14.26 1.18 1.04
N LEU A 131 -13.55 0.92 2.14
CA LEU A 131 -13.95 -0.05 3.16
C LEU A 131 -15.26 0.35 3.84
N VAL A 132 -15.44 1.64 4.15
CA VAL A 132 -16.70 2.15 4.72
C VAL A 132 -17.86 1.88 3.78
N GLN A 133 -17.70 2.13 2.48
CA GLN A 133 -18.75 1.83 1.49
C GLN A 133 -19.10 0.34 1.46
N ILE A 134 -18.12 -0.57 1.53
CA ILE A 134 -18.39 -2.02 1.55
C ILE A 134 -19.12 -2.40 2.84
N TYR A 135 -18.68 -1.86 3.99
CA TYR A 135 -19.32 -2.10 5.27
C TYR A 135 -20.80 -1.69 5.24
N GLU A 136 -21.12 -0.49 4.77
CA GLU A 136 -22.48 0.05 4.70
C GLU A 136 -23.39 -0.70 3.74
N HIS A 137 -22.83 -1.36 2.71
CA HIS A 137 -23.60 -2.12 1.71
C HIS A 137 -23.67 -3.62 2.02
N ASP A 138 -22.94 -4.13 3.02
CA ASP A 138 -23.02 -5.54 3.40
C ASP A 138 -24.27 -5.82 4.25
N ALA A 139 -25.34 -6.29 3.59
CA ALA A 139 -26.62 -6.62 4.24
C ALA A 139 -26.53 -7.72 5.32
N ARG A 140 -25.38 -8.41 5.44
CA ARG A 140 -25.14 -9.42 6.49
C ARG A 140 -24.75 -8.81 7.83
N ILE A 141 -24.34 -7.54 7.84
CA ILE A 141 -23.97 -6.84 9.07
C ILE A 141 -25.24 -6.60 9.87
N SER A 142 -25.19 -6.98 11.14
CA SER A 142 -26.31 -6.81 12.07
C SER A 142 -26.64 -5.34 12.29
N ALA A 143 -27.92 -5.01 12.30
CA ALA A 143 -28.38 -3.68 12.67
C ALA A 143 -28.30 -3.41 14.19
N ASP A 144 -28.13 -4.47 15.01
CA ASP A 144 -28.08 -4.39 16.48
C ASP A 144 -26.64 -4.63 16.95
N LEU A 145 -25.76 -3.70 16.60
CA LEU A 145 -24.35 -3.72 17.03
C LEU A 145 -24.15 -2.86 18.28
N PRO A 146 -23.17 -3.21 19.14
CA PRO A 146 -22.79 -2.38 20.29
C PRO A 146 -22.34 -0.98 19.89
N ASP A 147 -22.44 -0.03 20.81
CA ASP A 147 -21.91 1.34 20.63
C ASP A 147 -20.42 1.29 20.22
N GLY A 148 -20.05 2.12 19.25
CA GLY A 148 -18.69 2.18 18.71
C GLY A 148 -18.40 1.22 17.56
N PHE A 149 -19.37 0.42 17.13
CA PHE A 149 -19.26 -0.45 15.94
C PHE A 149 -19.79 0.21 14.68
N ASP A 150 -19.70 1.54 14.59
CA ASP A 150 -19.99 2.26 13.35
C ASP A 150 -18.96 1.92 12.25
N ALA A 151 -19.34 2.17 11.00
CA ALA A 151 -18.55 1.82 9.82
C ALA A 151 -17.12 2.41 9.87
N GLU A 152 -16.99 3.68 10.24
CA GLU A 152 -15.69 4.34 10.28
C GLU A 152 -14.77 3.75 11.35
N SER A 153 -15.30 3.55 12.57
CA SER A 153 -14.55 2.99 13.70
C SER A 153 -14.06 1.56 13.42
N VAL A 154 -14.94 0.71 12.87
CA VAL A 154 -14.58 -0.68 12.52
C VAL A 154 -13.57 -0.71 11.38
N CYS A 155 -13.76 0.06 10.31
CA CYS A 155 -12.83 0.10 9.18
C CYS A 155 -11.46 0.63 9.58
N ARG A 156 -11.39 1.66 10.41
CA ARG A 156 -10.13 2.20 10.94
C ARG A 156 -9.40 1.16 11.79
N PHE A 157 -10.12 0.49 12.69
CA PHE A 157 -9.57 -0.60 13.50
C PHE A 157 -9.01 -1.74 12.64
N VAL A 158 -9.71 -2.13 11.56
CA VAL A 158 -9.24 -3.15 10.61
C VAL A 158 -7.95 -2.71 9.94
N ILE A 159 -7.90 -1.50 9.39
CA ILE A 159 -6.71 -0.99 8.70
C ILE A 159 -5.50 -0.95 9.63
N GLU A 160 -5.66 -0.43 10.85
CA GLU A 160 -4.58 -0.33 11.83
C GLU A 160 -4.03 -1.72 12.21
N ASN A 161 -4.91 -2.69 12.44
CA ASN A 161 -4.49 -4.06 12.76
C ASN A 161 -3.85 -4.78 11.56
N VAL A 162 -4.41 -4.65 10.36
CA VAL A 162 -3.83 -5.21 9.14
C VAL A 162 -2.46 -4.62 8.89
N MET A 163 -2.32 -3.29 8.91
CA MET A 163 -1.03 -2.61 8.70
C MET A 163 -0.01 -2.96 9.78
N GLY A 164 -0.44 -3.07 11.04
CA GLY A 164 0.42 -3.53 12.15
C GLY A 164 0.96 -4.94 11.92
N ASN A 165 0.11 -5.85 11.47
CA ASN A 165 0.49 -7.25 11.21
C ASN A 165 1.40 -7.45 10.00
N LEU A 166 1.40 -6.55 9.00
CA LEU A 166 2.30 -6.65 7.84
C LEU A 166 3.78 -6.55 8.20
N HIS A 167 4.11 -5.97 9.36
CA HIS A 167 5.48 -5.90 9.87
C HIS A 167 5.99 -7.22 10.45
N HIS A 168 5.08 -8.12 10.85
CA HIS A 168 5.43 -9.41 11.43
C HIS A 168 5.43 -10.50 10.35
N GLN A 169 6.51 -11.29 10.25
CA GLN A 169 6.67 -12.33 9.23
C GLN A 169 5.54 -13.39 9.26
N ASN A 170 4.93 -13.62 10.42
CA ASN A 170 3.83 -14.57 10.63
C ASN A 170 2.50 -13.89 10.94
N GLY A 171 2.35 -12.61 10.59
CA GLY A 171 1.15 -11.83 10.85
C GLY A 171 -0.04 -12.38 10.05
N ASP A 172 -0.75 -13.38 10.61
CA ASP A 172 -2.06 -13.75 10.11
C ASP A 172 -3.13 -12.99 10.92
N CYS A 173 -4.08 -12.39 10.25
CA CYS A 173 -5.19 -11.69 10.88
C CYS A 173 -6.38 -12.63 11.20
N LYS A 174 -6.17 -13.95 11.36
CA LYS A 174 -7.24 -14.93 11.57
C LYS A 174 -8.11 -14.61 12.78
N VAL A 175 -7.48 -14.21 13.89
CA VAL A 175 -8.22 -13.83 15.12
C VAL A 175 -9.05 -12.58 14.86
N LEU A 176 -8.47 -11.57 14.20
CA LEU A 176 -9.19 -10.34 13.83
C LEU A 176 -10.43 -10.68 12.99
N PHE A 177 -10.26 -11.42 11.91
CA PHE A 177 -11.37 -11.76 11.01
C PHE A 177 -12.40 -12.66 11.68
N GLY A 178 -11.99 -13.60 12.52
CA GLY A 178 -12.91 -14.44 13.28
C GLY A 178 -13.73 -13.66 14.30
N LEU A 179 -13.16 -12.64 14.93
CA LEU A 179 -13.89 -11.74 15.83
C LEU A 179 -14.87 -10.88 15.04
N LEU A 180 -14.45 -10.30 13.91
CA LEU A 180 -15.31 -9.51 13.05
C LEU A 180 -16.51 -10.31 12.54
N GLU A 181 -16.31 -11.55 12.06
CA GLU A 181 -17.42 -12.41 11.63
C GLU A 181 -18.42 -12.66 12.74
N ARG A 182 -17.91 -13.05 13.92
CA ARG A 182 -18.79 -13.35 15.06
C ARG A 182 -19.56 -12.14 15.56
N THR A 183 -18.93 -10.96 15.50
CA THR A 183 -19.54 -9.74 16.04
C THR A 183 -20.48 -9.10 15.02
N LEU A 184 -20.04 -8.97 13.77
CA LEU A 184 -20.80 -8.26 12.75
C LEU A 184 -21.95 -9.09 12.18
N TYR A 185 -21.82 -10.42 12.12
CA TYR A 185 -22.81 -11.32 11.51
C TYR A 185 -23.55 -12.19 12.52
N ALA A 186 -23.47 -11.86 13.83
CA ALA A 186 -23.96 -12.72 14.92
C ALA A 186 -25.46 -13.06 14.84
N ASN A 187 -26.29 -12.28 14.16
CA ASN A 187 -27.73 -12.49 14.09
C ASN A 187 -28.22 -13.26 12.83
N ASN A 188 -27.33 -13.70 11.94
CA ASN A 188 -27.71 -14.42 10.71
C ASN A 188 -27.60 -15.95 10.82
N ALA A 189 -27.41 -16.51 12.05
CA ALA A 189 -27.38 -17.94 12.31
C ALA A 189 -28.70 -18.40 12.95
N GLN A 190 -29.83 -18.21 12.27
CA GLN A 190 -31.09 -18.94 12.53
C GLN A 190 -31.59 -19.59 11.27
#